data_4eea8326094ca79162f4ace0e00f3200
#
_entry.id   4eea8326094ca79162f4ace0e00f3200
#
_cell.length_a   1.000
_cell.length_b   1.000
_cell.length_c   1.000
_cell.angle_alpha   90.00
_cell.angle_beta   90.00
_cell.angle_gamma   90.00
#
_symmetry.space_group_name_H-M   'P 1'
#
loop_
_entity.id
_entity.type
_entity.pdbx_description
1 polymer ?
#
loop_
_entity_poly.entity_id
_entity_poly.type
_entity_poly.pdbx_seq_one_letter_code
_entity_poly.pdbx_strand_id
1 'polypeptide(L)'
;MSSFRFTQVNVFSADPLGGNPLAVVHAADALSETQMAAFARWTNLSETTFLLSPSDPGADYAVRIFTPGGELPFAGHPTLGSCHAWLAAGGQPRQPGRIVQQCGVGLVSVRSDGPHLAFMAPPLLRTGGLEPEVLSRITQTLGVQPSAIVHHEWVDNGPGWCAVMLSSASQVLSLKPDWSALGPLKLGVIGPHDPGHDAAFEVRAFISGGYEDPVTGSLNAGLAQWLIGRGLAPRSYVASQGTALQRVGRVHLCQADGQVWVGGEVVEVIRGEVTL
;
A
#
# COMPACT_ATOMS: atom_id res chain seq x y z
N MET A 1 -32.01 -6.83 5.15
CA MET A 1 -30.95 -6.09 4.44
C MET A 1 -30.95 -4.66 4.98
N SER A 2 -29.80 -4.15 5.35
CA SER A 2 -29.66 -2.80 5.91
C SER A 2 -28.90 -1.93 4.90
N SER A 3 -29.19 -0.63 4.83
CA SER A 3 -28.48 0.32 4.01
C SER A 3 -27.29 0.90 4.79
N PHE A 4 -26.15 1.02 4.16
CA PHE A 4 -24.93 1.58 4.71
C PHE A 4 -24.38 2.64 3.76
N ARG A 5 -23.91 3.76 4.31
CA ARG A 5 -23.16 4.74 3.54
C ARG A 5 -21.93 4.07 2.95
N PHE A 6 -21.67 4.34 1.69
CA PHE A 6 -20.57 3.77 0.91
C PHE A 6 -19.75 4.89 0.27
N THR A 7 -18.44 4.73 0.29
CA THR A 7 -17.50 5.61 -0.42
C THR A 7 -16.48 4.73 -1.14
N GLN A 8 -16.19 5.03 -2.40
CA GLN A 8 -15.03 4.47 -3.07
C GLN A 8 -14.03 5.60 -3.29
N VAL A 9 -12.83 5.40 -2.78
CA VAL A 9 -11.72 6.36 -2.87
C VAL A 9 -10.61 5.80 -3.73
N ASN A 10 -9.81 6.69 -4.28
CA ASN A 10 -8.57 6.38 -4.98
C ASN A 10 -7.39 6.87 -4.12
N VAL A 11 -6.45 5.99 -3.81
CA VAL A 11 -5.35 6.24 -2.88
C VAL A 11 -4.02 6.34 -3.61
N PHE A 12 -3.13 7.20 -3.14
CA PHE A 12 -1.81 7.50 -3.69
C PHE A 12 -1.83 8.20 -5.06
N SER A 13 -2.87 8.96 -5.36
CA SER A 13 -2.89 9.81 -6.55
C SER A 13 -3.90 10.94 -6.40
N ALA A 14 -3.53 12.12 -6.91
CA ALA A 14 -4.46 13.24 -7.11
C ALA A 14 -5.44 13.00 -8.28
N ASP A 15 -5.05 12.16 -9.24
CA ASP A 15 -5.93 11.74 -10.33
C ASP A 15 -6.98 10.77 -9.79
N PRO A 16 -8.29 11.01 -10.00
CA PRO A 16 -9.35 10.16 -9.45
C PRO A 16 -9.27 8.68 -9.84
N LEU A 17 -8.59 8.33 -10.93
CA LEU A 17 -8.47 6.96 -11.41
C LEU A 17 -7.01 6.47 -11.47
N GLY A 18 -6.07 7.29 -11.00
CA GLY A 18 -4.63 7.06 -11.16
C GLY A 18 -3.95 6.26 -10.05
N GLY A 19 -4.60 5.97 -8.94
CA GLY A 19 -4.00 5.26 -7.80
C GLY A 19 -4.56 3.85 -7.58
N ASN A 20 -4.65 3.45 -6.30
CA ASN A 20 -5.22 2.18 -5.88
C ASN A 20 -6.64 2.40 -5.32
N PRO A 21 -7.68 1.83 -5.95
CA PRO A 21 -9.06 2.01 -5.49
C PRO A 21 -9.32 1.24 -4.18
N LEU A 22 -10.13 1.85 -3.30
CA LEU A 22 -10.59 1.26 -2.05
C LEU A 22 -12.09 1.49 -1.87
N ALA A 23 -12.83 0.42 -1.59
CA ALA A 23 -14.20 0.51 -1.13
C ALA A 23 -14.25 0.67 0.40
N VAL A 24 -15.05 1.63 0.89
CA VAL A 24 -15.22 1.92 2.32
C VAL A 24 -16.70 1.89 2.67
N VAL A 25 -17.10 0.97 3.56
CA VAL A 25 -18.45 0.89 4.13
C VAL A 25 -18.44 1.57 5.50
N HIS A 26 -19.32 2.54 5.71
CA HIS A 26 -19.37 3.32 6.94
C HIS A 26 -20.36 2.72 7.95
N ALA A 27 -20.06 2.91 9.26
CA ALA A 27 -20.90 2.49 10.38
C ALA A 27 -21.33 1.00 10.28
N ALA A 28 -20.34 0.16 9.99
CA ALA A 28 -20.55 -1.25 9.64
C ALA A 28 -20.67 -2.17 10.87
N ASP A 29 -20.90 -1.63 12.06
CA ASP A 29 -20.95 -2.39 13.32
C ASP A 29 -21.99 -3.52 13.33
N ALA A 30 -23.06 -3.37 12.54
CA ALA A 30 -24.11 -4.39 12.42
C ALA A 30 -23.78 -5.52 11.43
N LEU A 31 -22.72 -5.42 10.64
CA LEU A 31 -22.33 -6.45 9.68
C LEU A 31 -21.56 -7.59 10.36
N SER A 32 -21.94 -8.81 10.02
CA SER A 32 -21.15 -9.99 10.40
C SER A 32 -19.88 -10.08 9.53
N GLU A 33 -18.87 -10.77 10.04
CA GLU A 33 -17.63 -11.08 9.30
C GLU A 33 -17.92 -11.76 7.95
N THR A 34 -18.88 -12.69 7.93
CA THR A 34 -19.29 -13.39 6.71
C THR A 34 -19.83 -12.43 5.64
N GLN A 35 -20.61 -11.41 6.05
CA GLN A 35 -21.12 -10.38 5.12
C GLN A 35 -19.99 -9.48 4.61
N MET A 36 -19.09 -9.05 5.51
CA MET A 36 -17.91 -8.25 5.14
C MET A 36 -17.02 -8.98 4.13
N ALA A 37 -16.70 -10.25 4.41
CA ALA A 37 -15.89 -11.09 3.51
C ALA A 37 -16.61 -11.36 2.16
N ALA A 38 -17.92 -11.57 2.17
CA ALA A 38 -18.72 -11.76 0.95
C ALA A 38 -18.71 -10.49 0.10
N PHE A 39 -18.87 -9.32 0.69
CA PHE A 39 -18.86 -8.05 -0.01
C PHE A 39 -17.48 -7.74 -0.61
N ALA A 40 -16.39 -7.99 0.14
CA ALA A 40 -15.03 -7.84 -0.35
C ALA A 40 -14.75 -8.73 -1.58
N ARG A 41 -15.21 -9.99 -1.57
CA ARG A 41 -15.12 -10.87 -2.74
C ARG A 41 -15.93 -10.36 -3.94
N TRP A 42 -17.12 -9.82 -3.67
CA TRP A 42 -18.00 -9.32 -4.73
C TRP A 42 -17.47 -8.05 -5.40
N THR A 43 -16.93 -7.10 -4.61
CA THR A 43 -16.29 -5.88 -5.16
C THR A 43 -15.04 -6.19 -5.95
N ASN A 44 -14.33 -7.26 -5.58
CA ASN A 44 -13.10 -7.75 -6.22
C ASN A 44 -12.01 -6.69 -6.37
N LEU A 45 -11.96 -5.73 -5.43
CA LEU A 45 -10.87 -4.78 -5.29
C LEU A 45 -9.72 -5.42 -4.50
N SER A 46 -8.53 -4.82 -4.55
CA SER A 46 -7.39 -5.27 -3.72
C SER A 46 -7.82 -5.39 -2.26
N GLU A 47 -8.49 -4.37 -1.73
CA GLU A 47 -9.13 -4.40 -0.41
C GLU A 47 -10.47 -3.65 -0.40
N THR A 48 -11.28 -4.02 0.59
CA THR A 48 -12.52 -3.36 1.00
C THR A 48 -12.46 -3.16 2.51
N THR A 49 -12.83 -1.99 3.00
CA THR A 49 -12.78 -1.66 4.43
C THR A 49 -14.16 -1.36 5.00
N PHE A 50 -14.27 -1.63 6.30
CA PHE A 50 -15.48 -1.44 7.08
C PHE A 50 -15.14 -0.58 8.29
N LEU A 51 -15.67 0.65 8.33
CA LEU A 51 -15.51 1.57 9.46
C LEU A 51 -16.46 1.19 10.57
N LEU A 52 -15.92 1.09 11.78
CA LEU A 52 -16.61 0.64 13.00
C LEU A 52 -16.41 1.66 14.11
N SER A 53 -17.26 1.55 15.13
CA SER A 53 -17.04 2.21 16.40
C SER A 53 -15.78 1.65 17.08
N PRO A 54 -14.87 2.50 17.58
CA PRO A 54 -13.66 2.01 18.25
C PRO A 54 -14.00 1.43 19.64
N SER A 55 -13.35 0.33 19.97
CA SER A 55 -13.40 -0.25 21.32
C SER A 55 -12.28 0.26 22.24
N ASP A 56 -11.16 0.70 21.65
CA ASP A 56 -10.06 1.33 22.37
C ASP A 56 -10.33 2.82 22.55
N PRO A 57 -10.29 3.34 23.82
CA PRO A 57 -10.52 4.76 24.08
C PRO A 57 -9.46 5.69 23.47
N GLY A 58 -8.33 5.18 23.03
CA GLY A 58 -7.27 5.94 22.33
C GLY A 58 -7.49 6.09 20.83
N ALA A 59 -8.44 5.35 20.26
CA ALA A 59 -8.71 5.40 18.82
C ALA A 59 -9.78 6.45 18.44
N ASP A 60 -9.67 7.05 17.28
CA ASP A 60 -10.67 7.93 16.71
C ASP A 60 -11.76 7.13 15.99
N TYR A 61 -11.38 6.04 15.33
CA TYR A 61 -12.27 5.06 14.68
C TYR A 61 -11.63 3.66 14.66
N ALA A 62 -12.44 2.65 14.38
CA ALA A 62 -11.95 1.30 14.12
C ALA A 62 -12.20 0.93 12.66
N VAL A 63 -11.38 0.01 12.12
CA VAL A 63 -11.50 -0.50 10.76
C VAL A 63 -11.18 -1.99 10.71
N ARG A 64 -11.97 -2.73 9.91
CA ARG A 64 -11.64 -4.08 9.45
C ARG A 64 -11.32 -4.01 7.97
N ILE A 65 -10.30 -4.75 7.55
CA ILE A 65 -9.72 -4.71 6.20
C ILE A 65 -9.83 -6.09 5.58
N PHE A 66 -10.53 -6.21 4.46
CA PHE A 66 -10.74 -7.48 3.77
C PHE A 66 -10.21 -7.43 2.35
N THR A 67 -9.51 -8.47 1.95
CA THR A 67 -9.23 -8.83 0.55
C THR A 67 -10.28 -9.82 0.06
N PRO A 68 -10.34 -10.14 -1.26
CA PRO A 68 -11.12 -11.27 -1.74
C PRO A 68 -10.76 -12.61 -1.10
N GLY A 69 -9.51 -12.75 -0.60
CA GLY A 69 -8.99 -13.96 0.04
C GLY A 69 -9.21 -14.05 1.55
N GLY A 70 -9.56 -12.95 2.22
CA GLY A 70 -9.76 -12.94 3.68
C GLY A 70 -9.38 -11.61 4.33
N GLU A 71 -9.49 -11.56 5.66
CA GLU A 71 -9.18 -10.38 6.46
C GLU A 71 -7.67 -10.19 6.63
N LEU A 72 -7.24 -8.92 6.60
CA LEU A 72 -5.87 -8.50 6.91
C LEU A 72 -5.85 -7.72 8.23
N PRO A 73 -4.84 -7.94 9.09
CA PRO A 73 -4.71 -7.19 10.33
C PRO A 73 -4.32 -5.73 10.09
N PHE A 74 -3.65 -5.44 8.98
CA PHE A 74 -3.23 -4.11 8.56
C PHE A 74 -2.92 -4.08 7.05
N ALA A 75 -3.20 -2.94 6.40
CA ALA A 75 -2.73 -2.64 5.05
C ALA A 75 -2.62 -1.12 4.87
N GLY A 76 -1.58 -0.67 4.13
CA GLY A 76 -1.20 0.74 4.05
C GLY A 76 -2.21 1.62 3.31
N HIS A 77 -2.55 1.30 2.02
CA HIS A 77 -3.49 2.11 1.28
C HIS A 77 -4.92 2.06 1.87
N PRO A 78 -5.41 0.92 2.42
CA PRO A 78 -6.66 0.89 3.15
C PRO A 78 -6.68 1.82 4.37
N THR A 79 -5.57 1.95 5.08
CA THR A 79 -5.44 2.87 6.22
C THR A 79 -5.64 4.32 5.78
N LEU A 80 -4.96 4.77 4.70
CA LEU A 80 -5.10 6.13 4.20
C LEU A 80 -6.49 6.40 3.63
N GLY A 81 -7.02 5.47 2.84
CA GLY A 81 -8.35 5.60 2.23
C GLY A 81 -9.48 5.60 3.27
N SER A 82 -9.39 4.74 4.29
CA SER A 82 -10.35 4.70 5.40
C SER A 82 -10.29 5.99 6.23
N CYS A 83 -9.09 6.49 6.52
CA CYS A 83 -8.89 7.74 7.23
C CYS A 83 -9.52 8.92 6.47
N HIS A 84 -9.27 9.01 5.16
CA HIS A 84 -9.88 10.04 4.31
C HIS A 84 -11.41 9.95 4.32
N ALA A 85 -11.96 8.75 4.11
CA ALA A 85 -13.41 8.55 4.09
C ALA A 85 -14.06 8.89 5.44
N TRP A 86 -13.41 8.55 6.56
CA TRP A 86 -13.86 8.87 7.90
C TRP A 86 -13.86 10.40 8.13
N LEU A 87 -12.81 11.11 7.76
CA LEU A 87 -12.72 12.58 7.85
C LEU A 87 -13.78 13.25 6.96
N ALA A 88 -13.93 12.81 5.71
CA ALA A 88 -14.94 13.33 4.78
C ALA A 88 -16.38 13.06 5.22
N ALA A 89 -16.57 12.04 6.08
CA ALA A 89 -17.86 11.77 6.71
C ALA A 89 -18.17 12.67 7.93
N GLY A 90 -17.26 13.57 8.30
CA GLY A 90 -17.39 14.45 9.47
C GLY A 90 -16.68 13.94 10.72
N GLY A 91 -15.82 12.95 10.58
CA GLY A 91 -14.96 12.45 11.67
C GLY A 91 -14.09 13.58 12.25
N GLN A 92 -14.04 13.64 13.57
CA GLN A 92 -13.29 14.68 14.30
C GLN A 92 -12.14 14.02 15.08
N PRO A 93 -10.88 14.23 14.65
CA PRO A 93 -9.73 13.71 15.39
C PRO A 93 -9.65 14.34 16.79
N ARG A 94 -9.29 13.54 17.77
CA ARG A 94 -9.06 14.01 19.16
C ARG A 94 -7.88 14.96 19.26
N GLN A 95 -6.91 14.80 18.37
CA GLN A 95 -5.70 15.64 18.30
C GLN A 95 -5.56 16.23 16.90
N PRO A 96 -5.41 17.56 16.77
CA PRO A 96 -5.16 18.18 15.46
C PRO A 96 -3.94 17.56 14.77
N GLY A 97 -4.09 17.23 13.49
CA GLY A 97 -3.01 16.68 12.65
C GLY A 97 -2.65 15.21 12.92
N ARG A 98 -3.30 14.57 13.91
CA ARG A 98 -3.07 13.14 14.22
C ARG A 98 -4.40 12.42 14.34
N ILE A 99 -4.56 11.38 13.56
CA ILE A 99 -5.70 10.47 13.57
C ILE A 99 -5.22 9.10 14.07
N VAL A 100 -5.97 8.46 14.94
CA VAL A 100 -5.62 7.13 15.47
C VAL A 100 -6.65 6.11 15.01
N GLN A 101 -6.23 5.21 14.15
CA GLN A 101 -7.00 4.07 13.67
C GLN A 101 -6.79 2.86 14.57
N GLN A 102 -7.86 2.19 14.99
CA GLN A 102 -7.80 0.85 15.57
C GLN A 102 -8.01 -0.19 14.47
N CYS A 103 -7.12 -1.17 14.38
CA CYS A 103 -7.24 -2.31 13.46
C CYS A 103 -6.64 -3.58 14.07
N GLY A 104 -6.50 -4.65 13.29
CA GLY A 104 -6.01 -5.94 13.77
C GLY A 104 -4.61 -5.94 14.41
N VAL A 105 -3.75 -4.98 14.05
CA VAL A 105 -2.43 -4.81 14.70
C VAL A 105 -2.46 -3.86 15.91
N GLY A 106 -3.63 -3.37 16.30
CA GLY A 106 -3.79 -2.40 17.38
C GLY A 106 -3.95 -0.96 16.86
N LEU A 107 -3.37 0.00 17.57
CA LEU A 107 -3.48 1.42 17.24
C LEU A 107 -2.43 1.85 16.20
N VAL A 108 -2.90 2.43 15.11
CA VAL A 108 -2.06 2.98 14.03
C VAL A 108 -2.27 4.49 13.95
N SER A 109 -1.19 5.24 14.04
CA SER A 109 -1.22 6.69 13.87
C SER A 109 -1.13 7.08 12.39
N VAL A 110 -2.05 7.94 11.96
CA VAL A 110 -2.03 8.60 10.66
C VAL A 110 -1.78 10.09 10.89
N ARG A 111 -0.84 10.67 10.16
CA ARG A 111 -0.61 12.11 10.12
C ARG A 111 -1.42 12.74 9.00
N SER A 112 -1.95 13.93 9.25
CA SER A 112 -2.52 14.79 8.23
C SER A 112 -1.61 15.99 8.04
N ASP A 113 -1.01 16.12 6.86
CA ASP A 113 -0.11 17.22 6.48
C ASP A 113 -0.59 17.82 5.16
N GLY A 114 -1.42 18.84 5.27
CA GLY A 114 -2.11 19.44 4.11
C GLY A 114 -2.98 18.42 3.38
N PRO A 115 -2.80 18.22 2.05
CA PRO A 115 -3.58 17.27 1.27
C PRO A 115 -3.16 15.82 1.47
N HIS A 116 -2.00 15.59 2.11
CA HIS A 116 -1.45 14.25 2.28
C HIS A 116 -1.83 13.65 3.62
N LEU A 117 -2.18 12.36 3.57
CA LEU A 117 -2.24 11.49 4.73
C LEU A 117 -1.00 10.59 4.71
N ALA A 118 -0.44 10.30 5.88
CA ALA A 118 0.70 9.40 5.99
C ALA A 118 0.59 8.52 7.22
N PHE A 119 0.87 7.22 7.06
CA PHE A 119 1.00 6.27 8.17
C PHE A 119 2.47 5.98 8.46
N MET A 120 2.76 5.61 9.70
CA MET A 120 4.09 5.17 10.10
C MET A 120 4.34 3.75 9.61
N ALA A 121 5.47 3.55 8.90
CA ALA A 121 5.86 2.23 8.41
C ALA A 121 6.02 1.24 9.58
N PRO A 122 5.40 0.05 9.51
CA PRO A 122 5.69 -1.01 10.46
C PRO A 122 7.16 -1.41 10.43
N PRO A 123 7.73 -1.93 11.54
CA PRO A 123 9.10 -2.41 11.54
C PRO A 123 9.29 -3.58 10.57
N LEU A 124 10.49 -3.68 9.99
CA LEU A 124 10.85 -4.85 9.19
C LEU A 124 10.96 -6.09 10.07
N LEU A 125 10.27 -7.14 9.68
CA LEU A 125 10.31 -8.47 10.31
C LEU A 125 11.42 -9.35 9.74
N ARG A 126 11.76 -9.12 8.45
CA ARG A 126 12.85 -9.81 7.76
C ARG A 126 13.63 -8.81 6.91
N THR A 127 14.96 -8.87 7.03
CA THR A 127 15.95 -8.07 6.31
C THR A 127 17.10 -8.97 5.85
N GLY A 128 18.01 -8.40 5.06
CA GLY A 128 19.18 -9.11 4.58
C GLY A 128 19.07 -9.49 3.11
N GLY A 129 20.21 -9.88 2.52
CA GLY A 129 20.27 -10.26 1.10
C GLY A 129 19.42 -11.49 0.81
N LEU A 130 18.91 -11.57 -0.40
CA LEU A 130 18.12 -12.72 -0.85
C LEU A 130 19.02 -13.93 -1.09
N GLU A 131 18.53 -15.11 -0.79
CA GLU A 131 19.18 -16.39 -1.02
C GLU A 131 19.36 -16.65 -2.53
N PRO A 132 20.40 -17.40 -2.96
CA PRO A 132 20.66 -17.67 -4.37
C PRO A 132 19.47 -18.30 -5.12
N GLU A 133 18.73 -19.18 -4.46
CA GLU A 133 17.54 -19.85 -5.02
C GLU A 133 16.40 -18.85 -5.26
N VAL A 134 16.23 -17.88 -4.36
CA VAL A 134 15.25 -16.80 -4.50
C VAL A 134 15.65 -15.89 -5.65
N LEU A 135 16.92 -15.49 -5.73
CA LEU A 135 17.44 -14.68 -6.83
C LEU A 135 17.32 -15.38 -8.19
N SER A 136 17.61 -16.68 -8.26
CA SER A 136 17.43 -17.49 -9.47
C SER A 136 15.96 -17.47 -9.94
N ARG A 137 15.02 -17.63 -9.04
CA ARG A 137 13.59 -17.54 -9.32
C ARG A 137 13.20 -16.16 -9.80
N ILE A 138 13.69 -15.10 -9.16
CA ILE A 138 13.42 -13.71 -9.53
C ILE A 138 13.94 -13.41 -10.95
N THR A 139 15.18 -13.80 -11.27
CA THR A 139 15.74 -13.56 -12.62
C THR A 139 14.95 -14.30 -13.69
N GLN A 140 14.50 -15.53 -13.42
CA GLN A 140 13.59 -16.26 -14.30
C GLN A 140 12.25 -15.54 -14.46
N THR A 141 11.63 -15.13 -13.34
CA THR A 141 10.35 -14.40 -13.36
C THR A 141 10.43 -13.11 -14.17
N LEU A 142 11.50 -12.33 -13.99
CA LEU A 142 11.67 -11.04 -14.65
C LEU A 142 12.24 -11.15 -16.08
N GLY A 143 12.75 -12.32 -16.47
CA GLY A 143 13.41 -12.51 -17.75
C GLY A 143 14.70 -11.69 -17.90
N VAL A 144 15.44 -11.45 -16.80
CA VAL A 144 16.66 -10.64 -16.78
C VAL A 144 17.89 -11.46 -16.44
N GLN A 145 19.06 -10.98 -16.87
CA GLN A 145 20.32 -11.57 -16.42
C GLN A 145 20.58 -11.25 -14.94
N PRO A 146 21.25 -12.12 -14.17
CA PRO A 146 21.60 -11.84 -12.77
C PRO A 146 22.35 -10.51 -12.57
N SER A 147 23.20 -10.12 -13.53
CA SER A 147 23.94 -8.85 -13.51
C SER A 147 23.09 -7.59 -13.66
N ALA A 148 21.82 -7.71 -14.06
CA ALA A 148 20.88 -6.59 -14.10
C ALA A 148 20.35 -6.18 -12.71
N ILE A 149 20.45 -7.10 -11.72
CA ILE A 149 20.06 -6.82 -10.34
C ILE A 149 21.25 -6.16 -9.64
N VAL A 150 21.14 -4.86 -9.36
CA VAL A 150 22.22 -4.07 -8.72
C VAL A 150 22.21 -4.19 -7.20
N HIS A 151 21.02 -4.34 -6.61
CA HIS A 151 20.82 -4.58 -5.17
C HIS A 151 19.61 -5.47 -4.94
N HIS A 152 19.59 -6.16 -3.81
CA HIS A 152 18.45 -6.97 -3.39
C HIS A 152 18.39 -7.07 -1.86
N GLU A 153 17.18 -7.18 -1.33
CA GLU A 153 16.94 -7.22 0.12
C GLU A 153 15.60 -7.89 0.43
N TRP A 154 15.48 -8.56 1.58
CA TRP A 154 14.21 -8.82 2.21
C TRP A 154 13.70 -7.50 2.81
N VAL A 155 12.50 -7.09 2.45
CA VAL A 155 11.87 -5.84 2.90
C VAL A 155 10.51 -6.13 3.55
N ASP A 156 10.44 -7.27 4.24
CA ASP A 156 9.21 -7.79 4.82
C ASP A 156 8.85 -7.06 6.11
N ASN A 157 7.68 -6.43 6.11
CA ASN A 157 7.04 -5.79 7.26
C ASN A 157 5.66 -6.42 7.58
N GLY A 158 5.51 -7.72 7.21
CA GLY A 158 4.32 -8.53 7.46
C GLY A 158 3.80 -9.31 6.26
N PRO A 159 3.68 -8.70 5.06
CA PRO A 159 3.18 -9.41 3.88
C PRO A 159 4.16 -10.41 3.23
N GLY A 160 5.44 -10.40 3.57
CA GLY A 160 6.45 -11.29 3.00
C GLY A 160 7.17 -10.71 1.76
N TRP A 161 7.35 -9.40 1.66
CA TRP A 161 7.99 -8.75 0.52
C TRP A 161 9.48 -9.05 0.45
N CYS A 162 9.96 -9.43 -0.74
CA CYS A 162 11.35 -9.33 -1.16
C CYS A 162 11.46 -8.28 -2.27
N ALA A 163 12.65 -7.68 -2.44
CA ALA A 163 12.84 -6.63 -3.42
C ALA A 163 14.16 -6.75 -4.17
N VAL A 164 14.15 -6.33 -5.43
CA VAL A 164 15.34 -6.16 -6.25
C VAL A 164 15.36 -4.77 -6.86
N MET A 165 16.57 -4.21 -7.00
CA MET A 165 16.81 -2.94 -7.64
C MET A 165 17.47 -3.16 -9.00
N LEU A 166 16.91 -2.56 -10.04
CA LEU A 166 17.49 -2.47 -11.38
C LEU A 166 18.16 -1.10 -11.56
N SER A 167 18.94 -0.94 -12.62
CA SER A 167 19.75 0.27 -12.82
C SER A 167 18.92 1.49 -13.28
N SER A 168 17.67 1.31 -13.74
CA SER A 168 16.82 2.42 -14.19
C SER A 168 15.32 2.10 -14.13
N ALA A 169 14.50 3.14 -14.03
CA ALA A 169 13.05 3.07 -14.15
C ALA A 169 12.60 2.50 -15.50
N SER A 170 13.31 2.80 -16.59
CA SER A 170 12.98 2.26 -17.91
C SER A 170 13.14 0.74 -17.97
N GLN A 171 14.13 0.18 -17.29
CA GLN A 171 14.25 -1.28 -17.15
C GLN A 171 13.07 -1.86 -16.36
N VAL A 172 12.68 -1.23 -15.25
CA VAL A 172 11.52 -1.66 -14.45
C VAL A 172 10.25 -1.68 -15.30
N LEU A 173 10.00 -0.61 -16.06
CA LEU A 173 8.82 -0.48 -16.92
C LEU A 173 8.80 -1.47 -18.08
N SER A 174 9.97 -1.88 -18.58
CA SER A 174 10.08 -2.82 -19.71
C SER A 174 9.82 -4.27 -19.32
N LEU A 175 9.76 -4.60 -18.04
CA LEU A 175 9.59 -5.98 -17.56
C LEU A 175 8.26 -6.57 -18.01
N LYS A 176 8.31 -7.83 -18.43
CA LYS A 176 7.15 -8.68 -18.74
C LYS A 176 7.27 -9.95 -17.91
N PRO A 177 6.75 -9.95 -16.66
CA PRO A 177 6.98 -11.05 -15.74
C PRO A 177 6.40 -12.39 -16.23
N ASP A 178 7.17 -13.46 -16.09
CA ASP A 178 6.64 -14.81 -16.16
C ASP A 178 5.99 -15.16 -14.81
N TRP A 179 4.67 -15.03 -14.75
CA TRP A 179 3.89 -15.29 -13.54
C TRP A 179 4.00 -16.72 -13.03
N SER A 180 4.25 -17.68 -13.94
CA SER A 180 4.39 -19.10 -13.57
C SER A 180 5.65 -19.37 -12.78
N ALA A 181 6.71 -18.58 -13.03
CA ALA A 181 7.99 -18.69 -12.35
C ALA A 181 8.01 -18.01 -10.96
N LEU A 182 7.11 -17.04 -10.71
CA LEU A 182 7.09 -16.27 -9.46
C LEU A 182 6.85 -17.14 -8.21
N GLY A 183 6.01 -18.18 -8.34
CA GLY A 183 5.66 -19.04 -7.22
C GLY A 183 4.97 -18.27 -6.08
N PRO A 184 5.33 -18.53 -4.81
CA PRO A 184 4.70 -17.91 -3.67
C PRO A 184 5.26 -16.51 -3.33
N LEU A 185 6.23 -16.00 -4.09
CA LEU A 185 6.91 -14.73 -3.77
C LEU A 185 5.97 -13.54 -3.93
N LYS A 186 6.19 -12.56 -3.06
CA LYS A 186 5.75 -11.17 -3.25
C LYS A 186 6.99 -10.35 -3.56
N LEU A 187 7.09 -9.90 -4.80
CA LEU A 187 8.30 -9.30 -5.35
C LEU A 187 8.09 -7.82 -5.66
N GLY A 188 8.85 -6.96 -5.02
CA GLY A 188 9.05 -5.57 -5.40
C GLY A 188 10.21 -5.41 -6.38
N VAL A 189 10.00 -4.65 -7.44
CA VAL A 189 11.08 -4.23 -8.33
C VAL A 189 11.13 -2.72 -8.36
N ILE A 190 12.32 -2.16 -8.16
CA ILE A 190 12.54 -0.71 -8.10
C ILE A 190 13.72 -0.30 -8.99
N GLY A 191 13.65 0.88 -9.58
CA GLY A 191 14.74 1.47 -10.34
C GLY A 191 14.67 3.00 -10.33
N PRO A 192 15.82 3.70 -10.33
CA PRO A 192 15.85 5.16 -10.32
C PRO A 192 15.33 5.76 -11.63
N HIS A 193 14.61 6.87 -11.51
CA HIS A 193 14.33 7.76 -12.63
C HIS A 193 15.54 8.65 -12.95
N ASP A 194 15.55 9.21 -14.16
CA ASP A 194 16.54 10.21 -14.53
C ASP A 194 16.39 11.50 -13.69
N PRO A 195 17.48 12.23 -13.47
CA PRO A 195 17.43 13.52 -12.77
C PRO A 195 16.41 14.48 -13.38
N GLY A 196 15.58 15.09 -12.55
CA GLY A 196 14.54 16.04 -12.97
C GLY A 196 13.16 15.43 -13.18
N HIS A 197 13.01 14.11 -13.05
CA HIS A 197 11.70 13.46 -12.97
C HIS A 197 10.99 13.81 -11.65
N ASP A 198 9.66 13.85 -11.64
CA ASP A 198 8.83 14.17 -10.45
C ASP A 198 8.88 13.09 -9.36
N ALA A 199 9.24 11.86 -9.73
CA ALA A 199 9.51 10.76 -8.80
C ALA A 199 10.99 10.36 -8.88
N ALA A 200 11.56 9.94 -7.75
CA ALA A 200 12.94 9.45 -7.68
C ALA A 200 13.08 8.01 -8.20
N PHE A 201 12.05 7.20 -8.02
CA PHE A 201 12.06 5.79 -8.38
C PHE A 201 10.75 5.36 -9.01
N GLU A 202 10.83 4.41 -9.96
CA GLU A 202 9.71 3.60 -10.42
C GLU A 202 9.67 2.29 -9.65
N VAL A 203 8.47 1.89 -9.20
CA VAL A 203 8.22 0.65 -8.44
C VAL A 203 7.18 -0.20 -9.15
N ARG A 204 7.36 -1.50 -9.15
CA ARG A 204 6.34 -2.48 -9.53
C ARG A 204 6.22 -3.55 -8.46
N ALA A 205 5.01 -4.04 -8.21
CA ALA A 205 4.68 -4.99 -7.16
C ALA A 205 4.02 -6.24 -7.74
N PHE A 206 4.72 -7.37 -7.74
CA PHE A 206 4.24 -8.64 -8.29
C PHE A 206 3.84 -9.59 -7.16
N ILE A 207 2.61 -10.09 -7.22
CA ILE A 207 2.03 -10.98 -6.21
C ILE A 207 1.73 -12.34 -6.84
N SER A 208 1.93 -13.39 -6.06
CA SER A 208 1.58 -14.77 -6.46
C SER A 208 0.14 -14.85 -7.00
N GLY A 209 -0.08 -15.69 -8.01
CA GLY A 209 -1.38 -15.80 -8.68
C GLY A 209 -1.55 -14.90 -9.90
N GLY A 210 -0.49 -14.19 -10.33
CA GLY A 210 -0.51 -13.43 -11.57
C GLY A 210 -1.11 -12.02 -11.45
N TYR A 211 -0.94 -11.40 -10.29
CA TYR A 211 -1.46 -10.07 -9.99
C TYR A 211 -0.34 -9.06 -9.77
N GLU A 212 -0.46 -7.89 -10.42
CA GLU A 212 0.36 -6.71 -10.15
C GLU A 212 -0.48 -5.69 -9.38
N ASP A 213 -0.03 -5.35 -8.16
CA ASP A 213 -0.73 -4.35 -7.34
C ASP A 213 -0.42 -2.93 -7.84
N PRO A 214 -1.46 -2.12 -8.12
CA PRO A 214 -1.27 -0.81 -8.73
C PRO A 214 -0.42 0.15 -7.89
N VAL A 215 -0.64 0.24 -6.58
CA VAL A 215 0.17 1.06 -5.66
C VAL A 215 0.17 0.42 -4.27
N THR A 216 1.34 0.07 -3.78
CA THR A 216 1.51 -0.79 -2.60
C THR A 216 2.16 -0.05 -1.44
N GLY A 217 1.38 0.33 -0.43
CA GLY A 217 1.89 1.03 0.74
C GLY A 217 2.91 0.23 1.54
N SER A 218 2.66 -1.07 1.80
CA SER A 218 3.56 -1.94 2.58
C SER A 218 4.90 -2.17 1.87
N LEU A 219 4.89 -2.40 0.55
CA LEU A 219 6.13 -2.55 -0.21
C LEU A 219 6.96 -1.26 -0.18
N ASN A 220 6.34 -0.11 -0.47
CA ASN A 220 7.03 1.18 -0.44
C ASN A 220 7.57 1.53 0.94
N ALA A 221 6.89 1.13 2.02
CA ALA A 221 7.38 1.24 3.38
C ALA A 221 8.69 0.46 3.59
N GLY A 222 8.72 -0.81 3.21
CA GLY A 222 9.89 -1.67 3.32
C GLY A 222 11.05 -1.20 2.42
N LEU A 223 10.74 -0.79 1.17
CA LEU A 223 11.71 -0.20 0.25
C LEU A 223 12.34 1.06 0.84
N ALA A 224 11.55 1.97 1.42
CA ALA A 224 12.07 3.19 2.00
C ALA A 224 12.98 2.92 3.20
N GLN A 225 12.60 1.99 4.10
CA GLN A 225 13.43 1.58 5.22
C GLN A 225 14.77 1.00 4.75
N TRP A 226 14.75 0.15 3.72
CA TRP A 226 15.95 -0.41 3.12
C TRP A 226 16.82 0.64 2.45
N LEU A 227 16.26 1.38 1.47
CA LEU A 227 17.03 2.31 0.63
C LEU A 227 17.61 3.49 1.43
N ILE A 228 16.81 4.10 2.32
CA ILE A 228 17.27 5.18 3.18
C ILE A 228 18.32 4.65 4.16
N GLY A 229 18.09 3.49 4.77
CA GLY A 229 19.00 2.85 5.70
C GLY A 229 20.37 2.49 5.09
N ARG A 230 20.40 2.20 3.79
CA ARG A 230 21.63 1.91 3.03
C ARG A 230 22.24 3.14 2.34
N GLY A 231 21.64 4.32 2.46
CA GLY A 231 22.08 5.52 1.76
C GLY A 231 21.87 5.49 0.24
N LEU A 232 20.98 4.62 -0.25
CA LEU A 232 20.63 4.49 -1.67
C LEU A 232 19.51 5.46 -2.09
N ALA A 233 18.80 6.05 -1.13
CA ALA A 233 17.78 7.07 -1.34
C ALA A 233 17.94 8.22 -0.35
N PRO A 234 17.50 9.44 -0.70
CA PRO A 234 17.44 10.55 0.24
C PRO A 234 16.38 10.28 1.34
N ARG A 235 16.46 11.01 2.46
CA ARG A 235 15.49 10.86 3.58
C ARG A 235 14.05 11.18 3.21
N SER A 236 13.83 11.91 2.12
CA SER A 236 12.51 12.23 1.59
C SER A 236 12.54 12.11 0.07
N TYR A 237 11.59 11.36 -0.49
CA TYR A 237 11.45 11.18 -1.93
C TYR A 237 10.03 10.75 -2.30
N VAL A 238 9.72 10.83 -3.59
CA VAL A 238 8.49 10.30 -4.17
C VAL A 238 8.84 9.04 -4.99
N ALA A 239 8.07 7.99 -4.83
CA ALA A 239 8.09 6.83 -5.72
C ALA A 239 6.86 6.85 -6.63
N SER A 240 7.05 6.60 -7.92
CA SER A 240 5.96 6.29 -8.84
C SER A 240 5.70 4.79 -8.85
N GLN A 241 4.42 4.40 -8.91
CA GLN A 241 4.00 3.01 -9.05
C GLN A 241 2.70 2.93 -9.85
N GLY A 242 2.55 1.85 -10.61
CA GLY A 242 1.36 1.59 -11.40
C GLY A 242 1.45 2.08 -12.86
N THR A 243 2.55 2.71 -13.27
CA THR A 243 2.74 3.24 -14.63
C THR A 243 2.51 2.17 -15.69
N ALA A 244 3.00 0.94 -15.48
CA ALA A 244 2.77 -0.20 -16.39
C ALA A 244 1.29 -0.62 -16.47
N LEU A 245 0.47 -0.23 -15.48
CA LEU A 245 -0.98 -0.47 -15.41
C LEU A 245 -1.79 0.76 -15.82
N GLN A 246 -1.16 1.77 -16.44
CA GLN A 246 -1.77 3.06 -16.81
C GLN A 246 -2.31 3.83 -15.60
N ARG A 247 -1.63 3.71 -14.45
CA ARG A 247 -1.89 4.47 -13.24
C ARG A 247 -0.80 5.52 -13.03
N VAL A 248 -1.09 6.53 -12.24
CA VAL A 248 -0.17 7.63 -11.89
C VAL A 248 0.02 7.73 -10.38
N GLY A 249 0.31 6.57 -9.77
CA GLY A 249 0.55 6.50 -8.33
C GLY A 249 1.77 7.30 -7.90
N ARG A 250 1.64 8.05 -6.80
CA ARG A 250 2.71 8.82 -6.17
C ARG A 250 2.72 8.54 -4.67
N VAL A 251 3.74 7.82 -4.25
CA VAL A 251 3.94 7.49 -2.83
C VAL A 251 5.01 8.42 -2.28
N HIS A 252 4.65 9.18 -1.27
CA HIS A 252 5.54 10.11 -0.58
C HIS A 252 6.18 9.40 0.61
N LEU A 253 7.50 9.26 0.60
CA LEU A 253 8.30 8.62 1.63
C LEU A 253 9.10 9.69 2.36
N CYS A 254 9.06 9.67 3.69
CA CYS A 254 9.82 10.61 4.50
C CYS A 254 10.31 9.93 5.78
N GLN A 255 11.63 10.05 6.05
CA GLN A 255 12.18 9.66 7.34
C GLN A 255 12.23 10.87 8.27
N ALA A 256 11.46 10.82 9.34
CA ALA A 256 11.43 11.83 10.40
C ALA A 256 11.47 11.14 11.76
N ASP A 257 12.23 11.69 12.70
CA ASP A 257 12.36 11.18 14.08
C ASP A 257 12.72 9.69 14.17
N GLY A 258 13.57 9.21 13.24
CA GLY A 258 13.97 7.82 13.17
C GLY A 258 12.93 6.86 12.57
N GLN A 259 11.75 7.36 12.20
CA GLN A 259 10.65 6.58 11.62
C GLN A 259 10.47 6.91 10.13
N VAL A 260 10.06 5.92 9.35
CA VAL A 260 9.66 6.14 7.95
C VAL A 260 8.14 6.35 7.90
N TRP A 261 7.72 7.40 7.21
CA TRP A 261 6.33 7.73 6.95
C TRP A 261 6.03 7.51 5.47
N VAL A 262 4.89 6.87 5.22
CA VAL A 262 4.40 6.52 3.89
C VAL A 262 3.09 7.26 3.67
N GLY A 263 3.05 8.14 2.71
CA GLY A 263 1.91 9.01 2.48
C GLY A 263 1.57 9.20 1.01
N GLY A 264 0.47 9.88 0.79
CA GLY A 264 0.00 10.27 -0.53
C GLY A 264 -1.36 10.92 -0.49
N GLU A 265 -1.80 11.39 -1.63
CA GLU A 265 -3.13 11.95 -1.80
C GLU A 265 -4.20 10.88 -1.86
N VAL A 266 -5.38 11.23 -1.40
CA VAL A 266 -6.58 10.39 -1.48
C VAL A 266 -7.72 11.22 -2.05
N VAL A 267 -8.40 10.68 -3.05
CA VAL A 267 -9.52 11.35 -3.73
C VAL A 267 -10.77 10.48 -3.64
N GLU A 268 -11.90 11.08 -3.25
CA GLU A 268 -13.19 10.42 -3.31
C GLU A 268 -13.70 10.36 -4.75
N VAL A 269 -14.07 9.16 -5.22
CA VAL A 269 -14.53 8.92 -6.59
C VAL A 269 -16.01 8.58 -6.67
N ILE A 270 -16.50 7.74 -5.75
CA ILE A 270 -17.91 7.35 -5.69
C ILE A 270 -18.42 7.55 -4.26
N ARG A 271 -19.59 8.17 -4.15
CA ARG A 271 -20.34 8.29 -2.90
C ARG A 271 -21.77 7.80 -3.12
N GLY A 272 -22.26 7.01 -2.17
CA GLY A 272 -23.61 6.47 -2.26
C GLY A 272 -23.96 5.58 -1.07
N GLU A 273 -24.80 4.60 -1.32
CA GLU A 273 -25.23 3.61 -0.33
C GLU A 273 -25.10 2.20 -0.90
N VAL A 274 -24.87 1.24 -0.02
CA VAL A 274 -24.92 -0.20 -0.32
C VAL A 274 -25.93 -0.88 0.58
N THR A 275 -26.65 -1.85 0.05
CA THR A 275 -27.61 -2.67 0.81
C THR A 275 -26.97 -4.06 1.05
N LEU A 276 -26.72 -4.40 2.30
CA LEU A 276 -26.05 -5.63 2.73
C LEU A 276 -26.88 -6.39 3.77
#